data_9aac3228162bc89bc0a97451fd7feafd
#
_entry.id   9aac3228162bc89bc0a97451fd7feafd
#
_cell.length_a   1.000
_cell.length_b   1.000
_cell.length_c   1.000
_cell.angle_alpha   90.00
_cell.angle_beta   90.00
_cell.angle_gamma   90.00
#
_symmetry.space_group_name_H-M   'P 1'
#
loop_
_entity.id
_entity.type
_entity.pdbx_description
1 polymer ?
#
loop_
_entity_poly.entity_id
_entity_poly.type
_entity_poly.pdbx_seq_one_letter_code
_entity_poly.pdbx_strand_id
1 'polypeptide(L)'
;MPQRIKPSIFNALESLTLLTTFIFTEQFDRNLDLEGVEQSLQRSVLEVLHNFLQSITEPNHPLGAATFAIFSISIVLSIAGFKARKINDVLATYLSIAWAVELLTMNVLLLSPLKSPTLLLVELVLFIPVIVVAFSWWYWRINLPSAEGNTPAIEFAHPIPTPADYLMLSLGTFIKNNVTSHKMKTKTAKYTSIANSFIALDILGLTLSRAVSVAIN
;
A
#
# COMPACT_ATOMS: atom_id res chain seq x y z
N MET A 1 32.05 -7.70 -8.01
CA MET A 1 31.31 -8.08 -6.79
C MET A 1 30.28 -6.99 -6.54
N PRO A 2 28.96 -7.29 -6.54
CA PRO A 2 27.98 -6.28 -6.18
C PRO A 2 28.24 -5.86 -4.72
N GLN A 3 28.36 -4.55 -4.48
CA GLN A 3 28.49 -4.01 -3.13
C GLN A 3 27.27 -4.45 -2.32
N ARG A 4 27.47 -5.31 -1.33
CA ARG A 4 26.41 -5.66 -0.38
C ARG A 4 26.05 -4.37 0.38
N ILE A 5 24.86 -3.86 0.13
CA ILE A 5 24.30 -2.73 0.89
C ILE A 5 24.39 -3.12 2.37
N LYS A 6 24.94 -2.21 3.19
CA LYS A 6 25.06 -2.47 4.63
C LYS A 6 23.66 -2.80 5.20
N PRO A 7 23.53 -3.82 6.07
CA PRO A 7 22.22 -4.22 6.62
C PRO A 7 21.44 -3.07 7.29
N SER A 8 22.14 -2.09 7.87
CA SER A 8 21.53 -0.90 8.47
C SER A 8 20.84 0.00 7.45
N ILE A 9 21.44 0.19 6.27
CA ILE A 9 20.85 0.99 5.18
C ILE A 9 19.61 0.29 4.65
N PHE A 10 19.65 -1.02 4.52
CA PHE A 10 18.50 -1.81 4.04
C PHE A 10 17.32 -1.75 5.01
N ASN A 11 17.56 -1.85 6.32
CA ASN A 11 16.53 -1.71 7.34
C ASN A 11 15.95 -0.29 7.38
N ALA A 12 16.79 0.74 7.16
CA ALA A 12 16.32 2.13 7.08
C ALA A 12 15.42 2.37 5.85
N LEU A 13 15.78 1.81 4.69
CA LEU A 13 14.96 1.88 3.48
C LEU A 13 13.59 1.19 3.68
N GLU A 14 13.55 0.08 4.40
CA GLU A 14 12.31 -0.60 4.76
C GLU A 14 11.37 0.32 5.55
N SER A 15 11.86 0.91 6.63
CA SER A 15 11.08 1.83 7.46
C SER A 15 10.69 3.10 6.69
N LEU A 16 11.58 3.62 5.82
CA LEU A 16 11.30 4.78 4.97
C LEU A 16 10.19 4.48 3.94
N THR A 17 10.20 3.29 3.36
CA THR A 17 9.13 2.87 2.42
C THR A 17 7.77 2.88 3.10
N LEU A 18 7.69 2.35 4.33
CA LEU A 18 6.45 2.36 5.11
C LEU A 18 6.01 3.79 5.46
N LEU A 19 6.95 4.65 5.89
CA LEU A 19 6.64 6.06 6.17
C LEU A 19 6.13 6.78 4.91
N THR A 20 6.75 6.54 3.77
CA THR A 20 6.30 7.12 2.49
C THR A 20 4.88 6.67 2.17
N THR A 21 4.58 5.38 2.32
CA THR A 21 3.22 4.85 2.13
C THR A 21 2.22 5.52 3.08
N PHE A 22 2.60 5.71 4.35
CA PHE A 22 1.76 6.40 5.34
C PHE A 22 1.44 7.84 4.93
N ILE A 23 2.46 8.62 4.55
CA ILE A 23 2.28 10.01 4.11
C ILE A 23 1.36 10.09 2.88
N PHE A 24 1.51 9.17 1.93
CA PHE A 24 0.64 9.12 0.76
C PHE A 24 -0.81 8.78 1.15
N THR A 25 -1.04 7.81 2.01
CA THR A 25 -2.39 7.46 2.49
C THR A 25 -3.05 8.66 3.18
N GLU A 26 -2.32 9.41 4.02
CA GLU A 26 -2.81 10.62 4.68
C GLU A 26 -3.21 11.71 3.68
N GLN A 27 -2.45 11.90 2.62
CA GLN A 27 -2.77 12.91 1.59
C GLN A 27 -4.05 12.59 0.84
N PHE A 28 -4.36 11.32 0.60
CA PHE A 28 -5.61 10.92 -0.04
C PHE A 28 -6.82 11.24 0.84
N ASP A 29 -6.76 10.89 2.13
CA ASP A 29 -7.86 11.12 3.06
C ASP A 29 -8.22 12.62 3.19
N ARG A 30 -7.23 13.52 3.14
CA ARG A 30 -7.45 14.96 3.21
C ARG A 30 -8.21 15.56 2.02
N ASN A 31 -8.15 14.92 0.86
CA ASN A 31 -8.77 15.43 -0.36
C ASN A 31 -10.19 14.88 -0.58
N LEU A 32 -10.66 13.98 0.30
CA LEU A 32 -12.01 13.44 0.24
C LEU A 32 -13.06 14.51 0.59
N ASP A 33 -13.73 15.04 -0.42
CA ASP A 33 -14.84 15.99 -0.27
C ASP A 33 -16.18 15.24 -0.21
N LEU A 34 -16.75 15.13 0.97
CA LEU A 34 -18.07 14.54 1.22
C LEU A 34 -19.24 15.54 1.06
N GLU A 35 -18.98 16.83 0.81
CA GLU A 35 -20.03 17.85 0.75
C GLU A 35 -21.02 17.64 -0.41
N GLY A 36 -20.63 16.88 -1.44
CA GLY A 36 -21.46 16.57 -2.61
C GLY A 36 -22.38 15.37 -2.46
N VAL A 37 -22.23 14.59 -1.42
CA VAL A 37 -22.99 13.35 -1.23
C VAL A 37 -24.30 13.63 -0.51
N GLU A 38 -25.45 13.25 -1.13
CA GLU A 38 -26.75 13.41 -0.51
C GLU A 38 -26.87 12.63 0.81
N GLN A 39 -27.73 13.11 1.73
CA GLN A 39 -28.01 12.43 3.00
C GLN A 39 -28.65 11.08 2.73
N SER A 40 -27.86 10.03 2.76
CA SER A 40 -28.24 8.65 2.48
C SER A 40 -27.49 7.68 3.39
N LEU A 41 -27.84 6.41 3.33
CA LEU A 41 -27.07 5.35 4.01
C LEU A 41 -25.61 5.36 3.56
N GLN A 42 -25.35 5.68 2.28
CA GLN A 42 -24.00 5.77 1.72
C GLN A 42 -23.19 6.87 2.40
N ARG A 43 -23.76 8.05 2.63
CA ARG A 43 -23.11 9.15 3.36
C ARG A 43 -22.73 8.73 4.78
N SER A 44 -23.64 8.06 5.50
CA SER A 44 -23.34 7.59 6.86
C SER A 44 -22.19 6.59 6.88
N VAL A 45 -22.11 5.69 5.90
CA VAL A 45 -20.99 4.75 5.75
C VAL A 45 -19.69 5.51 5.44
N LEU A 46 -19.72 6.46 4.52
CA LEU A 46 -18.56 7.28 4.16
C LEU A 46 -18.04 8.10 5.34
N GLU A 47 -18.93 8.71 6.12
CA GLU A 47 -18.56 9.46 7.33
C GLU A 47 -17.88 8.57 8.37
N VAL A 48 -18.35 7.34 8.57
CA VAL A 48 -17.72 6.38 9.48
C VAL A 48 -16.32 5.97 8.97
N LEU A 49 -16.19 5.66 7.68
CA LEU A 49 -14.91 5.28 7.08
C LEU A 49 -13.92 6.44 7.12
N HIS A 50 -14.35 7.64 6.75
CA HIS A 50 -13.55 8.86 6.78
C HIS A 50 -13.09 9.19 8.22
N ASN A 51 -13.99 9.21 9.20
CA ASN A 51 -13.63 9.45 10.60
C ASN A 51 -12.64 8.40 11.13
N PHE A 52 -12.79 7.14 10.71
CA PHE A 52 -11.83 6.09 11.06
C PHE A 52 -10.46 6.40 10.45
N LEU A 53 -10.39 6.70 9.15
CA LEU A 53 -9.13 7.06 8.48
C LEU A 53 -8.48 8.28 9.12
N GLN A 54 -9.21 9.38 9.31
CA GLN A 54 -8.69 10.57 9.98
C GLN A 54 -8.08 10.25 11.35
N SER A 55 -8.76 9.42 12.14
CA SER A 55 -8.26 9.07 13.47
C SER A 55 -6.91 8.38 13.45
N ILE A 56 -6.59 7.64 12.38
CA ILE A 56 -5.38 6.83 12.27
C ILE A 56 -4.28 7.48 11.43
N THR A 57 -4.62 8.36 10.49
CA THR A 57 -3.65 8.97 9.57
C THR A 57 -3.33 10.42 9.92
N GLU A 58 -4.25 11.17 10.48
CA GLU A 58 -4.06 12.59 10.72
C GLU A 58 -3.07 12.86 11.87
N PRO A 59 -1.97 13.61 11.63
CA PRO A 59 -0.96 13.89 12.65
C PRO A 59 -1.47 14.69 13.86
N ASN A 60 -2.55 15.43 13.70
CA ASN A 60 -3.19 16.19 14.79
C ASN A 60 -4.06 15.31 15.69
N HIS A 61 -4.41 14.10 15.23
CA HIS A 61 -5.12 13.13 16.04
C HIS A 61 -4.12 12.30 16.88
N PRO A 62 -4.41 11.96 18.15
CA PRO A 62 -3.48 11.23 19.02
C PRO A 62 -2.95 9.92 18.44
N LEU A 63 -3.79 9.15 17.74
CA LEU A 63 -3.38 7.89 17.11
C LEU A 63 -2.47 8.14 15.90
N GLY A 64 -2.79 9.12 15.05
CA GLY A 64 -1.95 9.50 13.92
C GLY A 64 -0.60 10.04 14.37
N ALA A 65 -0.58 10.93 15.39
CA ALA A 65 0.67 11.42 15.98
C ALA A 65 1.52 10.28 16.58
N ALA A 66 0.90 9.33 17.29
CA ALA A 66 1.58 8.17 17.82
C ALA A 66 2.16 7.29 16.70
N THR A 67 1.40 7.06 15.64
CA THR A 67 1.84 6.29 14.46
C THR A 67 3.05 6.96 13.81
N PHE A 68 3.00 8.26 13.57
CA PHE A 68 4.12 9.02 13.01
C PHE A 68 5.37 8.97 13.91
N ALA A 69 5.18 9.07 15.24
CA ALA A 69 6.28 8.95 16.21
C ALA A 69 6.91 7.54 16.16
N ILE A 70 6.09 6.47 16.08
CA ILE A 70 6.59 5.09 15.99
C ILE A 70 7.38 4.88 14.68
N PHE A 71 6.92 5.43 13.54
CA PHE A 71 7.68 5.40 12.29
C PHE A 71 9.04 6.09 12.44
N SER A 72 9.04 7.29 13.02
CA SER A 72 10.27 8.07 13.23
C SER A 72 11.27 7.31 14.12
N ILE A 73 10.78 6.71 15.21
CA ILE A 73 11.58 5.87 16.11
C ILE A 73 12.12 4.64 15.36
N SER A 74 11.28 3.96 14.56
CA SER A 74 11.70 2.80 13.78
C SER A 74 12.82 3.14 12.81
N ILE A 75 12.76 4.30 12.14
CA ILE A 75 13.83 4.78 11.24
C ILE A 75 15.12 5.04 12.02
N VAL A 76 15.05 5.76 13.14
CA VAL A 76 16.22 6.06 13.98
C VAL A 76 16.87 4.77 14.48
N LEU A 77 16.09 3.83 15.01
CA LEU A 77 16.57 2.52 15.45
C LEU A 77 17.24 1.73 14.31
N SER A 78 16.66 1.77 13.12
CA SER A 78 17.18 1.08 11.93
C SER A 78 18.53 1.69 11.50
N ILE A 79 18.66 3.02 11.52
CA ILE A 79 19.94 3.73 11.24
C ILE A 79 20.99 3.38 12.29
N ALA A 80 20.60 3.29 13.58
CA ALA A 80 21.47 2.89 14.68
C ALA A 80 21.88 1.40 14.65
N GLY A 81 21.37 0.62 13.67
CA GLY A 81 21.70 -0.78 13.48
C GLY A 81 20.84 -1.77 14.23
N PHE A 82 19.78 -1.31 14.91
CA PHE A 82 18.83 -2.20 15.56
C PHE A 82 17.83 -2.81 14.55
N LYS A 83 17.46 -4.07 14.77
CA LYS A 83 16.49 -4.77 13.92
C LYS A 83 15.05 -4.42 14.35
N ALA A 84 14.48 -3.37 13.76
CA ALA A 84 13.10 -2.93 14.04
C ALA A 84 12.02 -3.77 13.32
N ARG A 85 12.33 -4.98 12.85
CA ARG A 85 11.45 -5.80 11.98
C ARG A 85 10.06 -6.02 12.53
N LYS A 86 9.93 -6.35 13.83
CA LYS A 86 8.60 -6.56 14.44
C LYS A 86 7.75 -5.29 14.46
N ILE A 87 8.39 -4.15 14.68
CA ILE A 87 7.73 -2.84 14.65
C ILE A 87 7.27 -2.57 13.22
N ASN A 88 8.13 -2.77 12.23
CA ASN A 88 7.78 -2.60 10.83
C ASN A 88 6.66 -3.56 10.37
N ASP A 89 6.64 -4.81 10.85
CA ASP A 89 5.54 -5.74 10.56
C ASP A 89 4.19 -5.24 11.09
N VAL A 90 4.17 -4.71 12.31
CA VAL A 90 2.96 -4.11 12.91
C VAL A 90 2.53 -2.86 12.14
N LEU A 91 3.47 -1.97 11.84
CA LEU A 91 3.21 -0.76 11.07
C LEU A 91 2.71 -1.08 9.65
N ALA A 92 3.31 -2.05 8.97
CA ALA A 92 2.87 -2.47 7.64
C ALA A 92 1.47 -3.09 7.66
N THR A 93 1.14 -3.87 8.69
CA THR A 93 -0.22 -4.41 8.87
C THR A 93 -1.23 -3.28 9.10
N TYR A 94 -0.88 -2.33 9.95
CA TYR A 94 -1.71 -1.15 10.23
C TYR A 94 -1.96 -0.32 8.96
N LEU A 95 -0.91 -0.02 8.19
CA LEU A 95 -1.03 0.67 6.90
C LEU A 95 -1.86 -0.12 5.89
N SER A 96 -1.73 -1.45 5.89
CA SER A 96 -2.52 -2.29 4.99
C SER A 96 -4.01 -2.22 5.31
N ILE A 97 -4.37 -2.07 6.57
CA ILE A 97 -5.76 -1.82 6.97
C ILE A 97 -6.19 -0.42 6.52
N ALA A 98 -5.36 0.61 6.73
CA ALA A 98 -5.68 1.97 6.35
C ALA A 98 -5.95 2.09 4.83
N TRP A 99 -5.02 1.66 3.98
CA TRP A 99 -5.23 1.75 2.53
C TRP A 99 -6.35 0.81 2.02
N ALA A 100 -6.65 -0.31 2.70
CA ALA A 100 -7.80 -1.15 2.35
C ALA A 100 -9.12 -0.44 2.66
N VAL A 101 -9.20 0.29 3.78
CA VAL A 101 -10.35 1.14 4.11
C VAL A 101 -10.48 2.29 3.12
N GLU A 102 -9.37 2.91 2.72
CA GLU A 102 -9.34 3.96 1.69
C GLU A 102 -9.90 3.45 0.36
N LEU A 103 -9.45 2.27 -0.09
CA LEU A 103 -9.99 1.65 -1.30
C LEU A 103 -11.48 1.36 -1.19
N LEU A 104 -11.95 0.89 -0.03
CA LEU A 104 -13.38 0.70 0.23
C LEU A 104 -14.15 2.03 0.16
N THR A 105 -13.60 3.10 0.70
CA THR A 105 -14.17 4.45 0.63
C THR A 105 -14.30 4.91 -0.83
N MET A 106 -13.25 4.72 -1.64
CA MET A 106 -13.30 5.04 -3.08
C MET A 106 -14.36 4.21 -3.83
N ASN A 107 -14.53 2.93 -3.48
CA ASN A 107 -15.59 2.08 -4.03
C ASN A 107 -16.99 2.62 -3.70
N VAL A 108 -17.23 3.03 -2.46
CA VAL A 108 -18.53 3.60 -2.05
C VAL A 108 -18.75 4.96 -2.72
N LEU A 109 -17.71 5.80 -2.84
CA LEU A 109 -17.78 7.08 -3.55
C LEU A 109 -18.10 6.93 -5.03
N LEU A 110 -17.63 5.87 -5.68
CA LEU A 110 -17.96 5.63 -7.09
C LEU A 110 -19.46 5.45 -7.31
N LEU A 111 -20.17 4.88 -6.32
CA LEU A 111 -21.62 4.66 -6.37
C LEU A 111 -22.43 5.92 -6.02
N SER A 112 -21.76 6.99 -5.60
CA SER A 112 -22.40 8.25 -5.19
C SER A 112 -22.34 9.29 -6.31
N PRO A 113 -23.37 10.16 -6.44
CA PRO A 113 -23.29 11.31 -7.35
C PRO A 113 -22.27 12.32 -6.80
N LEU A 114 -21.14 12.45 -7.47
CA LEU A 114 -20.05 13.35 -7.05
C LEU A 114 -20.09 14.67 -7.81
N LYS A 115 -19.79 15.77 -7.11
CA LYS A 115 -19.59 17.09 -7.72
C LYS A 115 -18.34 17.16 -8.60
N SER A 116 -17.29 16.41 -8.26
CA SER A 116 -16.00 16.43 -8.93
C SER A 116 -15.53 15.03 -9.35
N PRO A 117 -16.11 14.48 -10.44
CA PRO A 117 -15.73 13.14 -10.90
C PRO A 117 -14.27 13.01 -11.34
N THR A 118 -13.69 14.11 -11.85
CA THR A 118 -12.29 14.15 -12.30
C THR A 118 -11.31 14.01 -11.14
N LEU A 119 -11.62 14.59 -9.97
CA LEU A 119 -10.74 14.51 -8.80
C LEU A 119 -10.59 13.06 -8.35
N LEU A 120 -11.69 12.32 -8.21
CA LEU A 120 -11.64 10.90 -7.83
C LEU A 120 -10.86 10.06 -8.86
N LEU A 121 -10.95 10.38 -10.16
CA LEU A 121 -10.14 9.69 -11.17
C LEU A 121 -8.64 9.92 -10.95
N VAL A 122 -8.23 11.14 -10.65
CA VAL A 122 -6.83 11.46 -10.36
C VAL A 122 -6.36 10.73 -9.10
N GLU A 123 -7.17 10.72 -8.07
CA GLU A 123 -6.87 10.00 -6.82
C GLU A 123 -6.68 8.50 -7.05
N LEU A 124 -7.58 7.85 -7.78
CA LEU A 124 -7.46 6.44 -8.14
C LEU A 124 -6.15 6.13 -8.90
N VAL A 125 -5.78 6.98 -9.86
CA VAL A 125 -4.52 6.82 -10.61
C VAL A 125 -3.31 6.98 -9.70
N LEU A 126 -3.33 7.98 -8.81
CA LEU A 126 -2.26 8.22 -7.84
C LEU A 126 -2.19 7.14 -6.76
N PHE A 127 -3.27 6.41 -6.52
CA PHE A 127 -3.29 5.30 -5.56
C PHE A 127 -2.54 4.06 -6.06
N ILE A 128 -2.40 3.88 -7.38
CA ILE A 128 -1.66 2.75 -7.98
C ILE A 128 -0.22 2.66 -7.45
N PRO A 129 0.61 3.72 -7.47
CA PRO A 129 1.96 3.69 -6.91
C PRO A 129 2.00 3.26 -5.43
N VAL A 130 1.03 3.70 -4.63
CA VAL A 130 0.93 3.36 -3.19
C VAL A 130 0.77 1.84 -3.02
N ILE A 131 -0.17 1.26 -3.74
CA ILE A 131 -0.43 -0.19 -3.70
C ILE A 131 0.75 -0.99 -4.25
N VAL A 132 1.38 -0.53 -5.34
CA VAL A 132 2.56 -1.17 -5.90
C VAL A 132 3.69 -1.21 -4.87
N VAL A 133 3.97 -0.11 -4.17
CA VAL A 133 4.99 -0.03 -3.12
C VAL A 133 4.62 -0.90 -1.92
N ALA A 134 3.36 -0.86 -1.47
CA ALA A 134 2.88 -1.66 -0.35
C ALA A 134 3.05 -3.17 -0.60
N PHE A 135 2.62 -3.68 -1.75
CA PHE A 135 2.80 -5.09 -2.10
C PHE A 135 4.25 -5.47 -2.38
N SER A 136 5.05 -4.56 -2.95
CA SER A 136 6.49 -4.75 -3.09
C SER A 136 7.16 -5.01 -1.74
N TRP A 137 6.79 -4.22 -0.72
CA TRP A 137 7.26 -4.40 0.64
C TRP A 137 6.83 -5.76 1.21
N TRP A 138 5.56 -6.17 1.06
CA TRP A 138 5.07 -7.46 1.52
C TRP A 138 5.77 -8.63 0.82
N TYR A 139 5.96 -8.59 -0.51
CA TYR A 139 6.70 -9.61 -1.24
C TYR A 139 8.14 -9.74 -0.74
N TRP A 140 8.80 -8.61 -0.55
CA TRP A 140 10.14 -8.62 0.03
C TRP A 140 10.12 -9.21 1.44
N ARG A 141 9.18 -8.80 2.28
CA ARG A 141 9.11 -9.24 3.68
C ARG A 141 8.86 -10.73 3.83
N ILE A 142 7.94 -11.32 3.07
CA ILE A 142 7.65 -12.76 3.11
C ILE A 142 8.74 -13.60 2.46
N ASN A 143 9.56 -13.00 1.58
CA ASN A 143 10.68 -13.71 0.93
C ASN A 143 11.96 -13.69 1.77
N LEU A 144 12.02 -12.93 2.86
CA LEU A 144 13.13 -13.01 3.80
C LEU A 144 13.19 -14.42 4.38
N PRO A 145 14.37 -15.08 4.38
CA PRO A 145 14.49 -16.40 4.96
C PRO A 145 14.07 -16.36 6.42
N SER A 146 13.06 -17.14 6.78
CA SER A 146 12.73 -17.39 8.18
C SER A 146 13.93 -18.08 8.83
N ALA A 147 14.17 -17.82 10.12
CA ALA A 147 15.28 -18.43 10.84
C ALA A 147 15.31 -19.96 10.81
N GLU A 148 14.22 -20.61 10.37
CA GLU A 148 14.00 -22.05 10.39
C GLU A 148 13.90 -22.72 9.00
N GLY A 149 13.85 -21.93 7.90
CA GLY A 149 13.68 -22.49 6.55
C GLY A 149 14.57 -21.84 5.51
N ASN A 150 15.45 -22.61 4.90
CA ASN A 150 16.37 -22.13 3.86
C ASN A 150 15.72 -21.92 2.48
N THR A 151 14.40 -22.13 2.34
CA THR A 151 13.74 -22.01 1.03
C THR A 151 13.05 -20.65 0.90
N PRO A 152 13.37 -19.87 -0.15
CA PRO A 152 12.72 -18.59 -0.39
C PRO A 152 11.22 -18.81 -0.70
N ALA A 153 10.38 -17.91 -0.22
CA ALA A 153 8.94 -17.94 -0.49
C ALA A 153 8.63 -17.64 -1.96
N ILE A 154 9.48 -16.82 -2.59
CA ILE A 154 9.42 -16.44 -4.00
C ILE A 154 10.79 -16.73 -4.62
N GLU A 155 10.82 -17.56 -5.64
CA GLU A 155 12.02 -17.87 -6.41
C GLU A 155 12.07 -16.97 -7.64
N PHE A 156 13.15 -16.22 -7.78
CA PHE A 156 13.44 -15.40 -8.95
C PHE A 156 14.42 -16.10 -9.88
N ALA A 157 14.51 -15.66 -11.13
CA ALA A 157 15.44 -16.21 -12.12
C ALA A 157 16.92 -16.06 -11.68
N HIS A 158 17.23 -15.10 -10.84
CA HIS A 158 18.55 -14.89 -10.25
C HIS A 158 18.55 -15.13 -8.74
N PRO A 159 19.67 -15.60 -8.18
CA PRO A 159 19.71 -16.11 -6.81
C PRO A 159 19.61 -15.04 -5.72
N ILE A 160 19.87 -13.76 -6.06
CA ILE A 160 19.85 -12.64 -5.11
C ILE A 160 18.90 -11.58 -5.65
N PRO A 161 17.62 -11.59 -5.23
CA PRO A 161 16.67 -10.58 -5.66
C PRO A 161 17.00 -9.19 -5.09
N THR A 162 16.79 -8.18 -5.90
CA THR A 162 16.95 -6.77 -5.55
C THR A 162 15.60 -6.16 -5.15
N PRO A 163 15.56 -5.00 -4.47
CA PRO A 163 14.30 -4.28 -4.22
C PRO A 163 13.50 -4.01 -5.49
N ALA A 164 14.19 -3.76 -6.62
CA ALA A 164 13.54 -3.54 -7.91
C ALA A 164 12.77 -4.76 -8.41
N ASP A 165 13.22 -5.98 -8.10
CA ASP A 165 12.53 -7.21 -8.52
C ASP A 165 11.17 -7.35 -7.83
N TYR A 166 11.07 -6.97 -6.56
CA TYR A 166 9.81 -6.98 -5.83
C TYR A 166 8.87 -5.86 -6.31
N LEU A 167 9.42 -4.69 -6.65
CA LEU A 167 8.66 -3.59 -7.24
C LEU A 167 8.09 -4.02 -8.60
N MET A 168 8.92 -4.62 -9.46
CA MET A 168 8.50 -5.12 -10.77
C MET A 168 7.51 -6.28 -10.67
N LEU A 169 7.64 -7.13 -9.63
CA LEU A 169 6.69 -8.19 -9.34
C LEU A 169 5.30 -7.62 -9.00
N SER A 170 5.25 -6.61 -8.15
CA SER A 170 4.00 -5.91 -7.78
C SER A 170 3.41 -5.16 -8.97
N LEU A 171 4.22 -4.35 -9.66
CA LEU A 171 3.80 -3.60 -10.85
C LEU A 171 3.32 -4.51 -11.98
N GLY A 172 3.98 -5.65 -12.20
CA GLY A 172 3.61 -6.63 -13.21
C GLY A 172 2.17 -7.14 -13.08
N THR A 173 1.63 -7.12 -11.87
CA THR A 173 0.23 -7.48 -11.61
C THR A 173 -0.74 -6.47 -12.26
N PHE A 174 -0.44 -5.18 -12.21
CA PHE A 174 -1.27 -4.12 -12.81
C PHE A 174 -1.21 -4.12 -14.34
N ILE A 175 -0.03 -4.36 -14.91
CA ILE A 175 0.16 -4.30 -16.37
C ILE A 175 0.03 -5.66 -17.05
N LYS A 176 -0.31 -6.72 -16.31
CA LYS A 176 -0.37 -8.12 -16.78
C LYS A 176 0.87 -8.55 -17.57
N ASN A 177 2.01 -8.01 -17.21
CA ASN A 177 3.26 -8.31 -17.86
C ASN A 177 4.20 -9.01 -16.86
N ASN A 178 4.59 -10.25 -17.16
CA ASN A 178 5.60 -10.97 -16.41
C ASN A 178 6.99 -10.36 -16.66
N VAL A 179 7.21 -9.14 -16.17
CA VAL A 179 8.48 -8.42 -16.30
C VAL A 179 9.63 -9.17 -15.62
N THR A 180 9.30 -9.97 -14.62
CA THR A 180 10.29 -10.83 -13.93
C THR A 180 9.83 -12.27 -13.94
N SER A 181 10.72 -13.19 -14.34
CA SER A 181 10.46 -14.61 -14.17
C SER A 181 10.56 -14.97 -12.68
N HIS A 182 9.46 -15.40 -12.10
CA HIS A 182 9.36 -15.75 -10.69
C HIS A 182 8.42 -16.94 -10.46
N LYS A 183 8.59 -17.63 -9.33
CA LYS A 183 7.74 -18.75 -8.92
C LYS A 183 7.36 -18.62 -7.45
N MET A 184 6.06 -18.54 -7.16
CA MET A 184 5.54 -18.54 -5.79
C MET A 184 5.64 -19.96 -5.20
N LYS A 185 6.46 -20.17 -4.17
CA LYS A 185 6.71 -21.47 -3.52
C LYS A 185 5.81 -21.72 -2.32
N THR A 186 5.52 -20.67 -1.52
CA THR A 186 4.72 -20.82 -0.29
C THR A 186 3.27 -20.44 -0.50
N LYS A 187 2.38 -20.92 0.39
CA LYS A 187 0.95 -20.53 0.41
C LYS A 187 0.80 -19.03 0.66
N THR A 188 1.58 -18.48 1.58
CA THR A 188 1.56 -17.03 1.90
C THR A 188 1.88 -16.19 0.66
N ALA A 189 2.97 -16.53 -0.07
CA ALA A 189 3.31 -15.80 -1.29
C ALA A 189 2.20 -15.88 -2.35
N LYS A 190 1.56 -17.05 -2.50
CA LYS A 190 0.42 -17.20 -3.41
C LYS A 190 -0.77 -16.36 -3.01
N TYR A 191 -1.14 -16.35 -1.73
CA TYR A 191 -2.26 -15.52 -1.25
C TYR A 191 -1.97 -14.02 -1.38
N THR A 192 -0.75 -13.60 -1.08
CA THR A 192 -0.34 -12.19 -1.31
C THR A 192 -0.44 -11.82 -2.79
N SER A 193 -0.04 -12.72 -3.69
CA SER A 193 -0.17 -12.48 -5.14
C SER A 193 -1.64 -12.42 -5.59
N ILE A 194 -2.51 -13.27 -5.05
CA ILE A 194 -3.94 -13.23 -5.33
C ILE A 194 -4.54 -11.92 -4.82
N ALA A 195 -4.20 -11.49 -3.59
CA ALA A 195 -4.66 -10.24 -3.02
C ALA A 195 -4.22 -9.04 -3.87
N ASN A 196 -2.92 -8.99 -4.28
CA ASN A 196 -2.42 -7.95 -5.16
C ASN A 196 -3.18 -7.92 -6.50
N SER A 197 -3.43 -9.09 -7.11
CA SER A 197 -4.18 -9.17 -8.37
C SER A 197 -5.63 -8.71 -8.23
N PHE A 198 -6.27 -9.06 -7.12
CA PHE A 198 -7.65 -8.65 -6.85
C PHE A 198 -7.75 -7.13 -6.68
N ILE A 199 -6.85 -6.53 -5.89
CA ILE A 199 -6.81 -5.09 -5.66
C ILE A 199 -6.44 -4.34 -6.94
N ALA A 200 -5.47 -4.84 -7.72
CA ALA A 200 -5.13 -4.26 -9.01
C ALA A 200 -6.34 -4.25 -9.97
N LEU A 201 -7.11 -5.34 -10.02
CA LEU A 201 -8.31 -5.43 -10.84
C LEU A 201 -9.39 -4.45 -10.37
N ASP A 202 -9.57 -4.31 -9.05
CA ASP A 202 -10.53 -3.39 -8.45
C ASP A 202 -10.18 -1.93 -8.82
N ILE A 203 -8.95 -1.50 -8.57
CA ILE A 203 -8.49 -0.13 -8.89
C ILE A 203 -8.60 0.16 -10.39
N LEU A 204 -8.19 -0.76 -11.25
CA LEU A 204 -8.29 -0.58 -12.70
C LEU A 204 -9.75 -0.52 -13.17
N GLY A 205 -10.62 -1.35 -12.58
CA GLY A 205 -12.06 -1.33 -12.83
C GLY A 205 -12.71 -0.01 -12.41
N LEU A 206 -12.39 0.48 -11.21
CA LEU A 206 -12.84 1.79 -10.71
C LEU A 206 -12.36 2.93 -11.61
N THR A 207 -11.06 2.92 -11.95
CA THR A 207 -10.44 3.95 -12.81
C THR A 207 -11.11 3.98 -14.19
N LEU A 208 -11.33 2.82 -14.81
CA LEU A 208 -11.99 2.72 -16.11
C LEU A 208 -13.44 3.18 -16.03
N SER A 209 -14.20 2.72 -15.05
CA SER A 209 -15.60 3.12 -14.84
C SER A 209 -15.71 4.64 -14.69
N ARG A 210 -14.78 5.24 -13.94
CA ARG A 210 -14.76 6.69 -13.73
C ARG A 210 -14.33 7.46 -14.95
N ALA A 211 -13.32 6.98 -15.70
CA ALA A 211 -12.90 7.59 -16.95
C ALA A 211 -14.04 7.63 -17.98
N VAL A 212 -14.80 6.55 -18.09
CA VAL A 212 -16.00 6.51 -18.95
C VAL A 212 -17.05 7.52 -18.47
N SER A 213 -17.33 7.58 -17.16
CA SER A 213 -18.28 8.56 -16.60
C SER A 213 -17.90 10.01 -16.90
N VAL A 214 -16.60 10.34 -16.78
CA VAL A 214 -16.07 11.69 -17.09
C VAL A 214 -16.14 11.99 -18.60
N ALA A 215 -15.97 10.99 -19.47
CA ALA A 215 -16.01 11.18 -20.91
C ALA A 215 -17.43 11.36 -21.49
N ILE A 216 -18.47 10.90 -20.78
CA ILE A 216 -19.85 10.98 -21.22
C ILE A 216 -20.56 12.26 -20.72
N ASN A 217 -20.09 12.85 -19.63
CA ASN A 217 -20.62 14.11 -19.07
C ASN A 217 -19.81 15.30 -19.55
#